data_e65c91599fb26db0f01af24424b589e6
#
_entry.id   e65c91599fb26db0f01af24424b589e6
#
_cell.length_a   1.000
_cell.length_b   1.000
_cell.length_c   1.000
_cell.angle_alpha   90.00
_cell.angle_beta   90.00
_cell.angle_gamma   90.00
#
_symmetry.space_group_name_H-M   'P 1'
#
loop_
_entity.id
_entity.type
_entity.pdbx_description
1 polymer ?
#
loop_
_entity_poly.entity_id
_entity_poly.type
_entity_poly.pdbx_seq_one_letter_code
_entity_poly.pdbx_strand_id
1 'polypeptide(L)'
;MDRVTLGDEFLLSVLTHFEILWGYKKAGLSTARYESFLSRVDIDVAALLQEDAVIAANKNPGRENLVDALIAATVSRYDASIWTKDADFLRFLPKEKVVIV
;
A
#
# COMPACT_ATOMS: atom_id res chain seq x y z
N MET A 1 -5.42 6.51 3.61
CA MET A 1 -4.82 5.17 3.74
C MET A 1 -4.96 4.44 2.42
N ASP A 2 -3.84 3.98 1.90
CA ASP A 2 -3.83 3.29 0.62
C ASP A 2 -4.16 1.82 0.81
N ARG A 3 -5.13 1.33 0.06
CA ARG A 3 -5.59 -0.06 0.14
C ARG A 3 -5.41 -0.75 -1.19
N VAL A 4 -4.97 -2.01 -1.12
CA VAL A 4 -4.87 -2.89 -2.27
C VAL A 4 -6.08 -3.81 -2.23
N THR A 5 -6.79 -3.94 -3.35
CA THR A 5 -7.97 -4.81 -3.43
C THR A 5 -7.74 -5.93 -4.43
N LEU A 6 -8.24 -7.13 -4.08
CA LEU A 6 -8.20 -8.30 -4.95
C LEU A 6 -9.58 -8.95 -4.86
N GLY A 7 -10.43 -8.68 -5.85
CA GLY A 7 -11.83 -9.09 -5.78
C GLY A 7 -12.53 -8.44 -4.59
N ASP A 8 -13.09 -9.25 -3.70
CA ASP A 8 -13.74 -8.79 -2.47
C ASP A 8 -12.80 -8.73 -1.27
N GLU A 9 -11.52 -9.11 -1.46
CA GLU A 9 -10.53 -9.06 -0.40
C GLU A 9 -9.79 -7.73 -0.39
N PHE A 10 -9.44 -7.29 0.81
CA PHE A 10 -8.66 -6.06 0.99
C PHE A 10 -7.29 -6.42 1.53
N LEU A 11 -6.26 -5.88 0.88
CA LEU A 11 -4.88 -6.01 1.33
C LEU A 11 -4.34 -4.63 1.67
N LEU A 12 -3.41 -4.60 2.60
CA LEU A 12 -2.67 -3.41 2.98
C LEU A 12 -1.19 -3.69 2.75
N SER A 13 -0.50 -2.82 2.01
CA SER A 13 0.93 -2.95 1.85
C SER A 13 1.61 -2.86 3.22
N VAL A 14 2.65 -3.68 3.46
CA VAL A 14 3.42 -3.61 4.69
C VAL A 14 4.05 -2.24 4.88
N LEU A 15 4.36 -1.52 3.80
CA LEU A 15 4.90 -0.17 3.88
C LEU A 15 3.85 0.82 4.40
N THR A 16 2.62 0.73 3.91
CA THR A 16 1.51 1.55 4.42
C THR A 16 1.22 1.18 5.87
N HIS A 17 1.24 -0.10 6.19
CA HIS A 17 1.06 -0.58 7.56
C HIS A 17 2.11 0.03 8.49
N PHE A 18 3.38 0.03 8.06
CA PHE A 18 4.46 0.67 8.81
C PHE A 18 4.20 2.16 9.04
N GLU A 19 3.81 2.89 7.98
CA GLU A 19 3.54 4.33 8.10
C GLU A 19 2.43 4.63 9.10
N ILE A 20 1.38 3.82 9.10
CA ILE A 20 0.25 3.97 10.02
C ILE A 20 0.71 3.71 11.47
N LEU A 21 1.42 2.59 11.70
CA LEU A 21 1.95 2.27 13.04
C LEU A 21 2.86 3.37 13.55
N TRP A 22 3.75 3.87 12.68
CA TRP A 22 4.66 4.95 13.05
C TRP A 22 3.92 6.23 13.40
N GLY A 23 2.87 6.55 12.64
CA GLY A 23 2.03 7.70 12.92
C GLY A 23 1.40 7.65 14.31
N TYR A 24 0.86 6.48 14.71
CA TYR A 24 0.31 6.29 16.05
C TYR A 24 1.38 6.47 17.13
N LYS A 25 2.55 5.85 16.95
CA LYS A 25 3.63 5.94 17.94
C LYS A 25 4.17 7.36 18.06
N LYS A 26 4.31 8.05 16.95
CA LYS A 26 4.76 9.44 16.92
C LYS A 26 3.79 10.36 17.67
N ALA A 27 2.50 10.07 17.61
CA ALA A 27 1.47 10.83 18.32
C ALA A 27 1.31 10.39 19.79
N GLY A 28 2.05 9.37 20.24
CA GLY A 28 1.93 8.83 21.59
C GLY A 28 0.67 8.02 21.82
N LEU A 29 0.06 7.49 20.75
CA LEU A 29 -1.17 6.72 20.84
C LEU A 29 -0.91 5.22 20.74
N SER A 30 -1.79 4.42 21.38
CA SER A 30 -1.75 2.97 21.27
C SER A 30 -2.19 2.52 19.88
N THR A 31 -1.53 1.50 19.34
CA THR A 31 -1.89 0.89 18.06
C THR A 31 -3.02 -0.13 18.17
N ALA A 32 -3.51 -0.41 19.39
CA ALA A 32 -4.47 -1.49 19.62
C ALA A 32 -5.77 -1.34 18.83
N ARG A 33 -6.29 -0.12 18.72
CA ARG A 33 -7.52 0.14 17.95
C ARG A 33 -7.34 -0.14 16.46
N TYR A 34 -6.22 0.27 15.92
CA TYR A 34 -5.90 0.04 14.52
C TYR A 34 -5.76 -1.47 14.23
N GLU A 35 -5.03 -2.18 15.09
CA GLU A 35 -4.83 -3.62 14.93
C GLU A 35 -6.15 -4.39 15.05
N SER A 36 -6.99 -3.99 16.00
CA SER A 36 -8.34 -4.55 16.16
C SER A 36 -9.21 -4.29 14.93
N PHE A 37 -9.10 -3.09 14.35
CA PHE A 37 -9.83 -2.75 13.12
C PHE A 37 -9.44 -3.66 11.97
N LEU A 38 -8.14 -3.88 11.74
CA LEU A 38 -7.66 -4.78 10.69
C LEU A 38 -8.25 -6.19 10.84
N SER A 39 -8.28 -6.69 12.07
CA SER A 39 -8.83 -8.01 12.36
C SER A 39 -10.33 -8.10 12.09
N ARG A 40 -11.08 -7.06 12.50
CA ARG A 40 -12.55 -7.06 12.35
C ARG A 40 -13.01 -6.94 10.90
N VAL A 41 -12.28 -6.21 10.07
CA VAL A 41 -12.65 -6.01 8.67
C VAL A 41 -11.91 -6.96 7.73
N ASP A 42 -11.16 -7.90 8.32
CA ASP A 42 -10.47 -8.96 7.58
C ASP A 42 -9.51 -8.39 6.51
N ILE A 43 -8.70 -7.41 6.92
CA ILE A 43 -7.66 -6.85 6.07
C ILE A 43 -6.34 -7.53 6.40
N ASP A 44 -5.74 -8.15 5.38
CA ASP A 44 -4.42 -8.75 5.50
C ASP A 44 -3.33 -7.77 5.10
N VAL A 45 -2.17 -7.89 5.74
CA VAL A 45 -1.00 -7.08 5.38
C VAL A 45 -0.16 -7.86 4.37
N ALA A 46 0.04 -7.27 3.20
CA ALA A 46 0.82 -7.89 2.12
C ALA A 46 2.31 -7.62 2.34
N ALA A 47 3.10 -8.69 2.42
CA ALA A 47 4.54 -8.60 2.60
C ALA A 47 5.23 -7.97 1.39
N LEU A 48 6.32 -7.25 1.66
CA LEU A 48 7.21 -6.77 0.61
C LEU A 48 8.18 -7.88 0.25
N LEU A 49 8.26 -8.22 -1.04
CA LEU A 49 9.13 -9.28 -1.52
C LEU A 49 10.29 -8.71 -2.34
N GLN A 50 11.34 -9.51 -2.51
CA GLN A 50 12.50 -9.11 -3.31
C GLN A 50 12.10 -8.72 -4.73
N GLU A 51 11.16 -9.43 -5.33
CA GLU A 51 10.67 -9.13 -6.68
C GLU A 51 9.98 -7.76 -6.76
N ASP A 52 9.39 -7.27 -5.67
CA ASP A 52 8.79 -5.93 -5.63
C ASP A 52 9.86 -4.85 -5.80
N ALA A 53 11.05 -5.08 -5.26
CA ALA A 53 12.16 -4.15 -5.43
C ALA A 53 12.58 -4.05 -6.91
N VAL A 54 12.61 -5.18 -7.62
CA VAL A 54 12.95 -5.21 -9.04
C VAL A 54 11.89 -4.49 -9.86
N ILE A 55 10.61 -4.78 -9.62
CA ILE A 55 9.50 -4.14 -10.33
C ILE A 55 9.53 -2.62 -10.10
N ALA A 56 9.69 -2.19 -8.86
CA ALA A 56 9.73 -0.79 -8.50
C ALA A 56 10.91 -0.06 -9.15
N ALA A 57 12.09 -0.67 -9.12
CA ALA A 57 13.30 -0.09 -9.73
C ALA A 57 13.13 0.10 -11.24
N ASN A 58 12.46 -0.83 -11.90
CA ASN A 58 12.21 -0.75 -13.34
C ASN A 58 11.26 0.38 -13.73
N LYS A 59 10.48 0.90 -12.77
CA LYS A 59 9.61 2.06 -13.00
C LYS A 59 10.36 3.38 -12.93
N ASN A 60 11.65 3.36 -12.56
CA ASN A 60 12.50 4.54 -12.49
C ASN A 60 11.87 5.68 -11.67
N PRO A 61 11.48 5.44 -10.41
CA PRO A 61 10.83 6.47 -9.60
C PRO A 61 11.80 7.58 -9.22
N GLY A 62 11.29 8.79 -9.01
CA GLY A 62 12.05 9.83 -8.35
C GLY A 62 12.27 9.49 -6.88
N ARG A 63 13.24 10.16 -6.25
CA ARG A 63 13.60 9.86 -4.85
C ARG A 63 12.41 10.00 -3.90
N GLU A 64 11.56 10.99 -4.13
CA GLU A 64 10.38 11.26 -3.32
C GLU A 64 9.26 10.22 -3.50
N ASN A 65 9.36 9.37 -4.52
CA ASN A 65 8.33 8.40 -4.88
C ASN A 65 8.78 6.94 -4.69
N LEU A 66 9.88 6.70 -3.95
CA LEU A 66 10.40 5.34 -3.76
C LEU A 66 9.40 4.41 -3.08
N VAL A 67 8.76 4.90 -2.02
CA VAL A 67 7.78 4.11 -1.27
C VAL A 67 6.55 3.82 -2.12
N ASP A 68 6.06 4.82 -2.86
CA ASP A 68 4.90 4.66 -3.73
C ASP A 68 5.18 3.63 -4.83
N ALA A 69 6.39 3.62 -5.38
CA ALA A 69 6.79 2.64 -6.38
C ALA A 69 6.79 1.22 -5.82
N LEU A 70 7.23 1.03 -4.57
CA LEU A 70 7.22 -0.26 -3.91
C LEU A 70 5.80 -0.74 -3.62
N ILE A 71 4.91 0.16 -3.17
CA ILE A 71 3.51 -0.15 -2.96
C ILE A 71 2.86 -0.56 -4.29
N ALA A 72 3.12 0.19 -5.35
CA ALA A 72 2.62 -0.11 -6.68
C ALA A 72 3.10 -1.47 -7.19
N ALA A 73 4.35 -1.84 -6.88
CA ALA A 73 4.88 -3.15 -7.24
C ALA A 73 4.10 -4.28 -6.56
N THR A 74 3.75 -4.11 -5.28
CA THR A 74 2.91 -5.08 -4.57
C THR A 74 1.54 -5.21 -5.24
N VAL A 75 0.92 -4.10 -5.62
CA VAL A 75 -0.36 -4.09 -6.34
C VAL A 75 -0.25 -4.89 -7.64
N SER A 76 0.81 -4.63 -8.41
CA SER A 76 1.04 -5.33 -9.69
C SER A 76 1.22 -6.83 -9.48
N ARG A 77 1.94 -7.23 -8.45
CA ARG A 77 2.22 -8.63 -8.15
C ARG A 77 0.94 -9.41 -7.84
N TYR A 78 -0.02 -8.78 -7.19
CA TYR A 78 -1.31 -9.42 -6.87
C TYR A 78 -2.35 -9.24 -7.97
N ASP A 79 -2.02 -8.54 -9.05
CA ASP A 79 -2.99 -8.15 -10.10
C ASP A 79 -4.21 -7.47 -9.48
N ALA A 80 -3.95 -6.58 -8.55
CA ALA A 80 -4.97 -5.92 -7.73
C ALA A 80 -5.12 -4.45 -8.12
N SER A 81 -6.06 -3.77 -7.46
CA SER A 81 -6.25 -2.32 -7.59
C SER A 81 -5.88 -1.64 -6.27
N ILE A 82 -5.48 -0.38 -6.34
CA ILE A 82 -5.23 0.43 -5.16
C ILE A 82 -6.29 1.51 -5.04
N TRP A 83 -6.79 1.71 -3.81
CA TRP A 83 -7.67 2.82 -3.46
C TRP A 83 -6.83 3.83 -2.70
N THR A 84 -6.73 5.03 -3.23
CA THR A 84 -5.82 6.04 -2.70
C THR A 84 -6.37 7.45 -2.92
N LYS A 85 -5.91 8.40 -2.13
CA LYS A 85 -6.15 9.83 -2.37
C LYS A 85 -5.05 10.46 -3.22
N ASP A 86 -3.98 9.71 -3.49
CA ASP A 86 -2.79 10.20 -4.14
C ASP A 86 -2.77 9.80 -5.63
N ALA A 87 -2.92 10.79 -6.51
CA ALA A 87 -2.89 10.58 -7.94
C ALA A 87 -1.50 10.19 -8.47
N ASP A 88 -0.43 10.31 -7.67
CA ASP A 88 0.92 9.95 -8.09
C ASP A 88 1.05 8.45 -8.41
N PHE A 89 0.16 7.62 -7.88
CA PHE A 89 0.14 6.20 -8.23
C PHE A 89 -0.15 5.95 -9.71
N LEU A 90 -0.77 6.91 -10.41
CA LEU A 90 -0.98 6.83 -11.86
C LEU A 90 0.33 6.82 -12.64
N ARG A 91 1.44 7.24 -12.04
CA ARG A 91 2.78 7.18 -12.65
C ARG A 91 3.32 5.75 -12.73
N PHE A 92 2.83 4.86 -11.87
CA PHE A 92 3.37 3.51 -11.70
C PHE A 92 2.39 2.40 -12.08
N LEU A 93 1.11 2.72 -12.17
CA LEU A 93 0.04 1.74 -12.40
C LEU A 93 -0.87 2.20 -13.52
N PRO A 94 -1.47 1.25 -14.27
CA PRO A 94 -2.50 1.57 -15.24
C PRO A 94 -3.68 2.26 -14.56
N LYS A 95 -4.36 3.12 -15.30
CA LYS A 95 -5.49 3.90 -14.79
C LYS A 95 -6.58 3.02 -14.18
N GLU A 96 -6.86 1.86 -14.78
CA GLU A 96 -7.89 0.93 -14.30
C GLU A 96 -7.53 0.25 -12.98
N LYS A 97 -6.27 0.34 -12.54
CA LYS A 97 -5.81 -0.22 -11.28
C LYS A 97 -5.77 0.80 -10.16
N VAL A 98 -6.11 2.05 -10.42
CA VAL A 98 -6.06 3.13 -9.43
C VAL A 98 -7.44 3.73 -9.25
N VAL A 99 -7.97 3.64 -8.03
CA VAL A 99 -9.25 4.24 -7.65
C VAL A 99 -8.96 5.43 -6.73
N ILE A 100 -9.24 6.63 -7.21
CA ILE A 100 -9.06 7.84 -6.41
C ILE A 100 -10.31 8.05 -5.56
N VAL A 101 -10.12 8.19 -4.27
CA VAL A 101 -11.21 8.31 -3.30
C VAL A 101 -11.27 9.68 -2.63
#